data_eeffd4992268f79402f7b4f90f71ae1c
#
_entry.id   eeffd4992268f79402f7b4f90f71ae1c
#
_cell.length_a   1.000
_cell.length_b   1.000
_cell.length_c   1.000
_cell.angle_alpha   90.00
_cell.angle_beta   90.00
_cell.angle_gamma   90.00
#
_symmetry.space_group_name_H-M   'P 1'
#
loop_
_entity.id
_entity.type
_entity.pdbx_description
1 polymer ?
#
loop_
_entity_poly.entity_id
_entity_poly.type
_entity_poly.pdbx_seq_one_letter_code
_entity_poly.pdbx_strand_id
1 'polypeptide(L)'
;IVEREAGVNADRGNIASVYWNRVYKRNDETNGLLQADPTVQYALDTQSPPQPPKKYWAPLPTAGADSAPNSPWNTYRQAGFPPTPICSPGLASMQAAASPPVTGYYYFLSKRDGTSVFAKTLAEFQQDEQQYLS
;
A
#
# COMPACT_ATOMS: atom_id res chain seq x y z
N ILE A 1 0.84 -7.17 1.36
CA ILE A 1 0.84 -5.77 0.85
C ILE A 1 2.20 -5.44 0.20
N VAL A 2 3.31 -5.62 0.93
CA VAL A 2 4.65 -5.30 0.42
C VAL A 2 4.93 -5.97 -0.93
N GLU A 3 4.55 -7.24 -1.10
CA GLU A 3 4.74 -7.98 -2.35
C GLU A 3 4.02 -7.32 -3.52
N ARG A 4 2.82 -6.80 -3.30
CA ARG A 4 2.03 -6.14 -4.34
C ARG A 4 2.48 -4.71 -4.64
N GLU A 5 3.16 -4.07 -3.70
CA GLU A 5 3.58 -2.66 -3.82
C GLU A 5 4.99 -2.50 -4.38
N ALA A 6 5.91 -3.43 -4.10
CA ALA A 6 7.31 -3.28 -4.48
C ALA A 6 7.51 -3.53 -5.98
N GLY A 7 8.02 -2.54 -6.69
CA GLY A 7 8.45 -2.67 -8.07
C GLY A 7 9.86 -3.25 -8.20
N VAL A 8 10.73 -2.96 -7.24
CA VAL A 8 12.10 -3.47 -7.17
C VAL A 8 12.40 -4.02 -5.79
N ASN A 9 13.30 -4.99 -5.72
CA ASN A 9 13.61 -5.70 -4.48
C ASN A 9 14.21 -4.77 -3.40
N ALA A 10 15.01 -3.80 -3.81
CA ALA A 10 15.66 -2.85 -2.91
C ALA A 10 14.68 -1.97 -2.10
N ASP A 11 13.45 -1.78 -2.59
CA ASP A 11 12.47 -0.91 -1.93
C ASP A 11 11.59 -1.64 -0.90
N ARG A 12 11.63 -2.97 -0.83
CA ARG A 12 10.73 -3.75 0.04
C ARG A 12 10.85 -3.37 1.51
N GLY A 13 12.07 -3.17 1.99
CA GLY A 13 12.32 -2.76 3.38
C GLY A 13 11.66 -1.43 3.72
N ASN A 14 11.89 -0.41 2.92
CA ASN A 14 11.33 0.93 3.15
C ASN A 14 9.80 0.95 2.99
N ILE A 15 9.25 0.20 2.04
CA ILE A 15 7.79 0.04 1.91
C ILE A 15 7.21 -0.58 3.18
N ALA A 16 7.81 -1.66 3.67
CA ALA A 16 7.40 -2.29 4.93
C ALA A 16 7.47 -1.31 6.11
N SER A 17 8.52 -0.49 6.16
CA SER A 17 8.69 0.54 7.19
C SER A 17 7.58 1.60 7.17
N VAL A 18 7.13 2.03 5.98
CA VAL A 18 6.01 2.97 5.86
C VAL A 18 4.76 2.39 6.54
N TYR A 19 4.38 1.18 6.20
CA TYR A 19 3.19 0.55 6.78
C TYR A 19 3.36 0.27 8.27
N TRP A 20 4.53 -0.17 8.72
CA TRP A 20 4.85 -0.31 10.13
C TRP A 20 4.65 1.00 10.89
N ASN A 21 5.21 2.10 10.36
CA ASN A 21 5.09 3.42 10.99
C ASN A 21 3.64 3.87 11.08
N ARG A 22 2.84 3.67 10.03
CA ARG A 22 1.42 4.06 10.01
C ARG A 22 0.62 3.37 11.12
N VAL A 23 0.92 2.10 11.40
CA VAL A 23 0.19 1.34 12.42
C VAL A 23 0.74 1.57 13.82
N TYR A 24 2.05 1.47 13.99
CA TYR A 24 2.67 1.46 15.32
C TYR A 24 3.19 2.83 15.79
N LYS A 25 3.41 3.75 14.87
CA LYS A 25 3.83 5.12 15.18
C LYS A 25 2.84 6.11 14.56
N ARG A 26 1.59 6.00 14.96
CA ARG A 26 0.50 6.81 14.40
C ARG A 26 0.84 8.28 14.36
N ASN A 27 0.49 8.94 13.26
CA ASN A 27 0.52 10.39 13.12
C ASN A 27 -0.88 10.91 12.76
N ASP A 28 -1.04 12.23 12.79
CA ASP A 28 -2.32 12.86 12.51
C ASP A 28 -2.71 12.82 11.03
N GLU A 29 -1.74 12.65 10.14
CA GLU A 29 -1.99 12.63 8.69
C GLU A 29 -2.56 11.30 8.21
N THR A 30 -1.97 10.18 8.62
CA THR A 30 -2.43 8.85 8.20
C THR A 30 -3.35 8.17 9.22
N ASN A 31 -3.30 8.60 10.47
CA ASN A 31 -4.20 8.19 11.54
C ASN A 31 -4.37 6.66 11.70
N GLY A 32 -3.29 5.92 11.51
CA GLY A 32 -3.28 4.45 11.62
C GLY A 32 -3.84 3.72 10.41
N LEU A 33 -4.20 4.44 9.35
CA LEU A 33 -4.71 3.85 8.11
C LEU A 33 -3.56 3.45 7.21
N LEU A 34 -3.57 2.23 6.68
CA LEU A 34 -2.55 1.79 5.72
C LEU A 34 -2.73 2.47 4.36
N GLN A 35 -3.97 2.73 3.94
CA GLN A 35 -4.29 3.35 2.65
C GLN A 35 -3.59 2.64 1.48
N ALA A 36 -3.68 1.31 1.49
CA ALA A 36 -3.00 0.45 0.52
C ALA A 36 -3.98 -0.04 -0.55
N ASP A 37 -3.85 0.42 -1.77
CA ASP A 37 -4.69 0.00 -2.90
C ASP A 37 -4.80 -1.51 -3.07
N PRO A 38 -3.73 -2.32 -2.90
CA PRO A 38 -3.85 -3.77 -3.02
C PRO A 38 -4.88 -4.41 -2.09
N THR A 39 -5.10 -3.87 -0.91
CA THR A 39 -6.12 -4.41 0.01
C THR A 39 -7.53 -4.20 -0.52
N VAL A 40 -7.76 -3.07 -1.20
CA VAL A 40 -9.04 -2.76 -1.83
C VAL A 40 -9.25 -3.57 -3.09
N GLN A 41 -8.21 -3.75 -3.90
CA GLN A 41 -8.23 -4.64 -5.07
C GLN A 41 -8.60 -6.07 -4.64
N TYR A 42 -7.99 -6.57 -3.58
CA TYR A 42 -8.33 -7.88 -2.99
C TYR A 42 -9.80 -7.93 -2.56
N ALA A 43 -10.29 -6.91 -1.88
CA ALA A 43 -11.69 -6.85 -1.44
C ALA A 43 -12.66 -6.92 -2.63
N LEU A 44 -12.40 -6.16 -3.68
CA LEU A 44 -13.24 -6.18 -4.89
C LEU A 44 -13.20 -7.54 -5.58
N ASP A 45 -12.03 -8.11 -5.76
CA ASP A 45 -11.84 -9.39 -6.45
C ASP A 45 -12.48 -10.56 -5.68
N THR A 46 -12.51 -10.49 -4.34
CA THR A 46 -13.16 -11.52 -3.52
C THR A 46 -14.69 -11.37 -3.46
N GLN A 47 -15.21 -10.15 -3.50
CA GLN A 47 -16.65 -9.89 -3.56
C GLN A 47 -17.25 -10.27 -4.91
N SER A 48 -16.53 -9.98 -6.00
CA SER A 48 -16.93 -10.24 -7.37
C SER A 48 -15.74 -10.76 -8.17
N PRO A 49 -15.44 -12.07 -8.11
CA PRO A 49 -14.33 -12.63 -8.86
C PRO A 49 -14.42 -12.28 -10.35
N PRO A 50 -13.34 -11.72 -10.92
CA PRO A 50 -13.37 -11.29 -12.31
C PRO A 50 -13.46 -12.49 -13.25
N GLN A 51 -14.27 -12.34 -14.32
CA GLN A 51 -14.40 -13.32 -15.39
C GLN A 51 -13.61 -12.84 -16.62
N PRO A 52 -12.97 -13.74 -17.38
CA PRO A 52 -12.25 -13.35 -18.59
C PRO A 52 -13.14 -12.50 -19.53
N PRO A 53 -12.58 -11.44 -20.18
CA PRO A 53 -11.18 -11.04 -20.22
C PRO A 53 -10.70 -10.19 -19.03
N LYS A 54 -11.56 -9.90 -18.04
CA LYS A 54 -11.18 -9.14 -16.84
C LYS A 54 -10.17 -9.94 -16.01
N LYS A 55 -9.26 -9.23 -15.35
CA LYS A 55 -8.16 -9.83 -14.60
C LYS A 55 -8.23 -9.44 -13.12
N TYR A 56 -7.68 -10.29 -12.27
CA TYR A 56 -7.40 -9.95 -10.87
C TYR A 56 -6.41 -8.78 -10.81
N TRP A 57 -6.46 -8.05 -9.71
CA TRP A 57 -5.55 -6.92 -9.44
C TRP A 57 -5.65 -5.80 -10.48
N ALA A 58 -6.82 -5.60 -11.04
CA ALA A 58 -7.09 -4.49 -11.95
C ALA A 58 -7.00 -3.14 -11.22
N PRO A 59 -6.63 -2.05 -11.90
CA PRO A 59 -6.69 -0.72 -11.31
C PRO A 59 -8.06 -0.43 -10.70
N LEU A 60 -8.09 0.28 -9.56
CA LEU A 60 -9.33 0.62 -8.89
C LEU A 60 -10.19 1.55 -9.77
N PRO A 61 -11.50 1.29 -9.85
CA PRO A 61 -12.40 2.11 -10.68
C PRO A 61 -12.63 3.51 -10.10
N THR A 62 -12.43 3.67 -8.79
CA THR A 62 -12.57 4.93 -8.06
C THR A 62 -11.44 5.04 -7.03
N ALA A 63 -11.38 6.16 -6.30
CA ALA A 63 -10.43 6.30 -5.19
C ALA A 63 -10.57 5.14 -4.19
N GLY A 64 -9.46 4.70 -3.61
CA GLY A 64 -9.42 3.56 -2.68
C GLY A 64 -10.44 3.65 -1.56
N ALA A 65 -10.65 4.85 -0.99
CA ALA A 65 -11.63 5.07 0.07
C ALA A 65 -13.09 4.77 -0.37
N ASP A 66 -13.39 4.96 -1.64
CA ASP A 66 -14.75 4.82 -2.19
C ASP A 66 -14.98 3.48 -2.88
N SER A 67 -13.91 2.73 -3.15
CA SER A 67 -14.00 1.37 -3.68
C SER A 67 -14.17 0.40 -2.51
N ALA A 68 -15.16 -0.49 -2.57
CA ALA A 68 -15.51 -1.43 -1.51
C ALA A 68 -15.59 -0.77 -0.12
N PRO A 69 -16.40 0.29 0.08
CA PRO A 69 -16.34 1.16 1.26
C PRO A 69 -16.66 0.44 2.58
N ASN A 70 -17.43 -0.64 2.53
CA ASN A 70 -17.84 -1.39 3.72
C ASN A 70 -17.00 -2.65 3.96
N SER A 71 -15.97 -2.89 3.16
CA SER A 71 -15.13 -4.08 3.31
C SER A 71 -14.19 -3.96 4.52
N PRO A 72 -14.08 -5.02 5.35
CA PRO A 72 -13.07 -5.05 6.42
C PRO A 72 -11.62 -4.95 5.90
N TRP A 73 -11.38 -5.26 4.63
CA TRP A 73 -10.07 -5.15 3.98
C TRP A 73 -9.77 -3.76 3.42
N ASN A 74 -10.73 -2.82 3.44
CA ASN A 74 -10.49 -1.47 2.95
C ASN A 74 -9.66 -0.67 3.96
N THR A 75 -8.34 -0.62 3.76
CA THR A 75 -7.40 0.06 4.65
C THR A 75 -7.42 1.59 4.52
N TYR A 76 -8.23 2.15 3.65
CA TYR A 76 -8.56 3.58 3.65
C TYR A 76 -9.61 3.94 4.70
N ARG A 77 -10.37 2.96 5.20
CA ARG A 77 -11.46 3.18 6.15
C ARG A 77 -11.31 2.42 7.46
N GLN A 78 -10.52 1.34 7.44
CA GLN A 78 -10.25 0.51 8.61
C GLN A 78 -8.80 0.71 9.05
N ALA A 79 -8.58 1.19 10.27
CA ALA A 79 -7.25 1.36 10.82
C ALA A 79 -6.59 0.00 11.11
N GLY A 80 -5.27 -0.03 11.06
CA GLY A 80 -4.49 -1.25 11.33
C GLY A 80 -4.35 -2.16 10.11
N PHE A 81 -3.93 -3.38 10.36
CA PHE A 81 -3.73 -4.38 9.32
C PHE A 81 -5.05 -4.98 8.85
N PRO A 82 -5.13 -5.45 7.57
CA PRO A 82 -6.31 -6.17 7.11
C PRO A 82 -6.49 -7.48 7.89
N PRO A 83 -7.72 -8.06 7.89
CA PRO A 83 -8.01 -9.27 8.67
C PRO A 83 -7.18 -10.49 8.30
N THR A 84 -6.74 -10.60 7.04
CA THR A 84 -5.95 -11.71 6.53
C THR A 84 -4.86 -11.22 5.58
N PRO A 85 -3.84 -12.06 5.27
CA PRO A 85 -3.01 -11.84 4.10
C PRO A 85 -3.87 -11.74 2.84
N ILE A 86 -3.37 -11.02 1.84
CA ILE A 86 -4.09 -10.77 0.58
C ILE A 86 -3.45 -11.46 -0.63
N CYS A 87 -2.24 -11.99 -0.48
CA CYS A 87 -1.54 -12.73 -1.52
C CYS A 87 -0.58 -13.74 -0.90
N SER A 88 0.09 -14.52 -1.74
CA SER A 88 1.18 -15.41 -1.32
C SER A 88 2.51 -14.69 -1.59
N PRO A 89 3.10 -14.03 -0.58
CA PRO A 89 4.31 -13.24 -0.77
C PRO A 89 5.54 -14.13 -0.94
N GLY A 90 6.55 -13.60 -1.63
CA GLY A 90 7.88 -14.20 -1.68
C GLY A 90 8.65 -13.97 -0.37
N LEU A 91 9.77 -14.70 -0.22
CA LEU A 91 10.60 -14.65 0.98
C LEU A 91 11.11 -13.24 1.28
N ALA A 92 11.54 -12.49 0.25
CA ALA A 92 12.06 -11.13 0.44
C ALA A 92 11.01 -10.18 1.05
N SER A 93 9.75 -10.29 0.64
CA SER A 93 8.66 -9.50 1.20
C SER A 93 8.33 -9.91 2.64
N MET A 94 8.36 -11.20 2.94
CA MET A 94 8.16 -11.69 4.30
C MET A 94 9.27 -11.24 5.24
N GLN A 95 10.52 -11.28 4.80
CA GLN A 95 11.66 -10.80 5.58
C GLN A 95 11.57 -9.29 5.85
N ALA A 96 11.22 -8.50 4.84
CA ALA A 96 11.04 -7.06 4.98
C ALA A 96 9.92 -6.72 5.98
N ALA A 97 8.80 -7.43 5.91
CA ALA A 97 7.68 -7.23 6.83
C ALA A 97 8.00 -7.66 8.27
N ALA A 98 8.77 -8.74 8.44
CA ALA A 98 9.14 -9.25 9.76
C ALA A 98 10.16 -8.38 10.48
N SER A 99 11.03 -7.69 9.73
CA SER A 99 12.11 -6.87 10.28
C SER A 99 12.33 -5.63 9.41
N PRO A 100 11.37 -4.70 9.37
CA PRO A 100 11.51 -3.47 8.58
C PRO A 100 12.60 -2.58 9.16
N PRO A 101 13.34 -1.84 8.32
CA PRO A 101 14.29 -0.86 8.82
C PRO A 101 13.57 0.25 9.61
N VAL A 102 14.25 0.85 10.56
CA VAL A 102 13.73 2.00 11.30
C VAL A 102 13.89 3.25 10.43
N THR A 103 12.76 3.83 10.00
CA THR A 103 12.73 5.05 9.20
C THR A 103 11.69 6.03 9.74
N GLY A 104 11.71 7.26 9.22
CA GLY A 104 10.65 8.24 9.48
C GLY A 104 9.64 8.35 8.35
N TYR A 105 9.61 7.39 7.42
CA TYR A 105 8.75 7.48 6.25
C TYR A 105 7.30 7.08 6.56
N TYR A 106 6.36 7.87 6.04
CA TYR A 106 4.91 7.60 6.12
C TYR A 106 4.26 7.53 4.75
N TYR A 107 4.98 7.88 3.68
CA TYR A 107 4.49 7.91 2.30
C TYR A 107 5.51 7.35 1.34
N PHE A 108 5.03 6.78 0.26
CA PHE A 108 5.85 6.47 -0.90
C PHE A 108 5.01 6.55 -2.17
N LEU A 109 5.68 6.76 -3.29
CA LEU A 109 5.08 6.62 -4.60
C LEU A 109 6.00 5.83 -5.51
N SER A 110 5.41 5.10 -6.44
CA SER A 110 6.16 4.35 -7.45
C SER A 110 6.40 5.24 -8.66
N LYS A 111 7.65 5.39 -9.04
CA LYS A 111 8.04 6.10 -10.26
C LYS A 111 7.80 5.21 -11.47
N ARG A 112 7.86 5.81 -12.68
CA ARG A 112 7.64 5.09 -13.93
C ARG A 112 8.69 4.01 -14.21
N ASP A 113 9.88 4.12 -13.63
CA ASP A 113 10.96 3.12 -13.76
C ASP A 113 10.79 1.92 -12.80
N GLY A 114 9.73 1.91 -11.99
CA GLY A 114 9.46 0.85 -11.02
C GLY A 114 10.10 1.05 -9.64
N THR A 115 10.97 2.04 -9.48
CA THR A 115 11.54 2.39 -8.17
C THR A 115 10.58 3.28 -7.39
N SER A 116 10.74 3.31 -6.07
CA SER A 116 9.90 4.14 -5.20
C SER A 116 10.68 5.31 -4.63
N VAL A 117 9.98 6.39 -4.37
CA VAL A 117 10.49 7.52 -3.60
C VAL A 117 9.67 7.64 -2.31
N PHE A 118 10.34 7.97 -1.21
CA PHE A 118 9.78 7.93 0.14
C PHE A 118 9.72 9.33 0.74
N ALA A 119 8.68 9.60 1.49
CA ALA A 119 8.46 10.90 2.13
C ALA A 119 7.98 10.72 3.58
N LYS A 120 8.30 11.70 4.41
CA LYS A 120 7.92 11.72 5.82
C LYS A 120 6.57 12.38 6.05
N THR A 121 6.23 13.38 5.23
CA THR A 121 5.03 14.20 5.39
C THR A 121 4.20 14.20 4.12
N LEU A 122 2.92 14.53 4.26
CA LEU A 122 2.04 14.69 3.11
C LEU A 122 2.54 15.78 2.16
N ALA A 123 3.08 16.88 2.70
CA ALA A 123 3.62 17.97 1.88
C ALA A 123 4.79 17.49 1.01
N GLU A 124 5.72 16.73 1.58
CA GLU A 124 6.83 16.13 0.82
C GLU A 124 6.31 15.16 -0.24
N PHE A 125 5.33 14.33 0.10
CA PHE A 125 4.71 13.39 -0.83
C PHE A 125 4.07 14.11 -2.03
N GLN A 126 3.35 15.20 -1.78
CA GLN A 126 2.75 15.99 -2.84
C GLN A 126 3.79 16.65 -3.75
N GLN A 127 4.93 17.06 -3.19
CA GLN A 127 6.06 17.56 -3.99
C GLN A 127 6.63 16.43 -4.88
N ASP A 128 6.77 15.22 -4.34
CA ASP A 128 7.23 14.08 -5.09
C ASP A 128 6.26 13.72 -6.22
N GLU A 129 4.95 13.79 -5.97
CA GLU A 129 3.94 13.58 -7.02
C GLU A 129 4.11 14.57 -8.16
N GLN A 130 4.30 15.85 -7.86
CA GLN A 130 4.53 16.87 -8.89
C GLN A 130 5.83 16.63 -9.66
N GLN A 131 6.88 16.23 -8.97
CA GLN A 131 8.20 16.01 -9.58
C GLN A 131 8.24 14.77 -10.47
N TYR A 132 7.64 13.65 -10.05
CA TYR A 132 7.83 12.35 -10.67
C TYR A 132 6.64 11.85 -11.49
N LEU A 133 5.44 12.37 -11.27
CA LEU A 133 4.21 11.89 -11.91
C LEU A 133 3.55 12.93 -12.83
N SER A 134 3.99 14.18 -12.80
CA SER A 134 3.44 15.22 -13.69
C SER A 134 4.11 15.23 -15.09
#